data_92b6a9ce7ad392b54e0e29b72eab4a94
#
_entry.id   92b6a9ce7ad392b54e0e29b72eab4a94
#
_cell.length_a   1.000
_cell.length_b   1.000
_cell.length_c   1.000
_cell.angle_alpha   90.00
_cell.angle_beta   90.00
_cell.angle_gamma   90.00
#
_symmetry.space_group_name_H-M   'P 1'
#
loop_
_entity.id
_entity.type
_entity.pdbx_description
1 polymer ?
#
loop_
_entity_poly.entity_id
_entity_poly.type
_entity_poly.pdbx_seq_one_letter_code
_entity_poly.pdbx_strand_id
1 'polypeptide(L)'
;ACGPCIGMGQAPGTDAVSLRTFNRNFKGRTGTVSANVYLVSPETAAASAVTGVVTDPRTLSPEIDLAVELPDVFPADDSMVIPPAEDPSAVEIVRGPNIKPFPINKAMEGDVEGGVLLKMEDNITTDHIMPSNARLLPYRSNIPYLSDYCLTPVDPEFPARAKTNGGGILVAGANYGQ
;
A
#
# COMPACT_ATOMS: atom_id res chain seq x y z
N ALA A 1 -5.22 -0.41 6.42
CA ALA A 1 -5.94 -0.98 5.26
C ALA A 1 -5.39 -0.40 3.95
N CYS A 2 -5.07 -1.26 2.98
CA CYS A 2 -4.49 -0.80 1.70
C CYS A 2 -5.50 -0.07 0.81
N GLY A 3 -6.77 -0.47 0.84
CA GLY A 3 -7.82 0.13 0.03
C GLY A 3 -7.95 1.65 0.25
N PRO A 4 -8.24 2.12 1.45
CA PRO A 4 -8.34 3.55 1.74
C PRO A 4 -7.05 4.30 1.45
N CYS A 5 -5.90 3.72 1.74
CA CYS A 5 -4.57 4.32 1.53
C CYS A 5 -4.31 4.72 0.07
N ILE A 6 -4.87 4.00 -0.90
CA ILE A 6 -4.72 4.33 -2.32
C ILE A 6 -5.95 4.97 -2.96
N GLY A 7 -7.03 5.16 -2.18
CA GLY A 7 -8.26 5.80 -2.64
C GLY A 7 -9.33 4.86 -3.16
N MET A 8 -9.21 3.55 -2.95
CA MET A 8 -10.24 2.53 -3.29
C MET A 8 -10.75 2.62 -4.75
N GLY A 9 -9.83 2.83 -5.70
CA GLY A 9 -10.17 2.96 -7.11
C GLY A 9 -10.62 4.37 -7.54
N GLN A 10 -10.61 5.34 -6.64
CA GLN A 10 -10.89 6.74 -6.96
C GLN A 10 -9.59 7.52 -7.14
N ALA A 11 -9.20 7.71 -8.39
CA ALA A 11 -8.06 8.56 -8.75
C ALA A 11 -8.49 10.02 -8.84
N PRO A 12 -7.62 10.98 -8.44
CA PRO A 12 -7.85 12.39 -8.74
C PRO A 12 -7.81 12.63 -10.25
N GLY A 13 -8.51 13.66 -10.72
CA GLY A 13 -8.44 14.09 -12.12
C GLY A 13 -7.02 14.51 -12.53
N THR A 14 -6.79 14.60 -13.85
CA THR A 14 -5.54 15.13 -14.41
C THR A 14 -5.30 16.55 -13.88
N ASP A 15 -4.09 16.83 -13.41
CA ASP A 15 -3.65 18.12 -12.84
C ASP A 15 -4.48 18.63 -11.66
N ALA A 16 -5.37 17.81 -11.12
CA ALA A 16 -6.20 18.18 -9.98
C ALA A 16 -5.38 18.29 -8.68
N VAL A 17 -5.91 19.08 -7.73
CA VAL A 17 -5.44 19.12 -6.35
C VAL A 17 -6.25 18.12 -5.53
N SER A 18 -5.58 17.28 -4.77
CA SER A 18 -6.20 16.28 -3.89
C SER A 18 -5.60 16.36 -2.48
N LEU A 19 -6.44 16.58 -1.49
CA LEU A 19 -6.05 16.55 -0.09
C LEU A 19 -6.35 15.18 0.51
N ARG A 20 -5.39 14.62 1.22
CA ARG A 20 -5.51 13.27 1.80
C ARG A 20 -4.99 13.22 3.21
N THR A 21 -5.62 12.40 4.02
CA THR A 21 -5.23 12.19 5.43
C THR A 21 -4.41 10.92 5.62
N PHE A 22 -4.13 10.18 4.54
CA PHE A 22 -3.30 8.97 4.59
C PHE A 22 -1.85 9.33 4.31
N ASN A 23 -0.95 8.81 5.13
CA ASN A 23 0.47 9.14 5.10
C ASN A 23 1.27 8.57 3.91
N ARG A 24 0.67 7.75 3.07
CA ARG A 24 1.30 7.14 1.90
C ARG A 24 0.75 7.73 0.62
N ASN A 25 1.28 8.88 0.21
CA ASN A 25 0.72 9.72 -0.86
C ASN A 25 1.76 10.23 -1.87
N PHE A 26 2.81 9.48 -2.14
CA PHE A 26 3.80 9.84 -3.13
C PHE A 26 3.20 9.95 -4.55
N LYS A 27 3.91 10.63 -5.45
CA LYS A 27 3.46 10.90 -6.82
C LYS A 27 3.04 9.61 -7.57
N GLY A 28 1.86 9.61 -8.13
CA GLY A 28 1.29 8.48 -8.87
C GLY A 28 0.71 7.36 -8.01
N ARG A 29 0.80 7.44 -6.67
CA ARG A 29 0.25 6.42 -5.76
C ARG A 29 -1.23 6.15 -6.01
N THR A 30 -2.01 7.17 -6.28
CA THR A 30 -3.46 7.10 -6.46
C THR A 30 -3.91 6.98 -7.91
N GLY A 31 -2.99 6.70 -8.84
CA GLY A 31 -3.27 6.40 -10.24
C GLY A 31 -2.95 7.53 -11.22
N THR A 32 -3.14 8.80 -10.83
CA THR A 32 -2.91 9.95 -11.70
C THR A 32 -1.57 10.61 -11.35
N VAL A 33 -0.59 10.52 -12.27
CA VAL A 33 0.78 10.99 -12.04
C VAL A 33 0.88 12.51 -12.01
N SER A 34 0.03 13.23 -12.77
CA SER A 34 0.03 14.70 -12.86
C SER A 34 -0.72 15.36 -11.71
N ALA A 35 -1.51 14.64 -10.93
CA ALA A 35 -2.25 15.20 -9.81
C ALA A 35 -1.32 15.66 -8.68
N ASN A 36 -1.65 16.81 -8.10
CA ASN A 36 -0.96 17.36 -6.94
C ASN A 36 -1.63 16.83 -5.67
N VAL A 37 -1.01 15.87 -5.02
CA VAL A 37 -1.54 15.20 -3.83
C VAL A 37 -0.83 15.72 -2.59
N TYR A 38 -1.59 16.18 -1.62
CA TYR A 38 -1.09 16.76 -0.37
C TYR A 38 -1.57 15.97 0.84
N LEU A 39 -0.68 15.73 1.78
CA LEU A 39 -1.01 15.17 3.09
C LEU A 39 -1.44 16.30 4.02
N VAL A 40 -2.62 16.17 4.59
CA VAL A 40 -3.20 17.14 5.52
C VAL A 40 -3.83 16.44 6.71
N SER A 41 -4.08 17.18 7.79
CA SER A 41 -4.90 16.66 8.90
C SER A 41 -6.36 16.50 8.51
N PRO A 42 -7.15 15.66 9.20
CA PRO A 42 -8.59 15.55 8.98
C PRO A 42 -9.31 16.91 9.09
N GLU A 43 -8.91 17.74 10.04
CA GLU A 43 -9.49 19.08 10.27
C GLU A 43 -9.20 20.00 9.09
N THR A 44 -7.97 19.98 8.57
CA THR A 44 -7.61 20.77 7.37
C THR A 44 -8.36 20.27 6.15
N ALA A 45 -8.54 18.95 6.00
CA ALA A 45 -9.34 18.39 4.90
C ALA A 45 -10.80 18.84 4.99
N ALA A 46 -11.41 18.79 6.18
CA ALA A 46 -12.78 19.22 6.42
C ALA A 46 -12.97 20.73 6.15
N ALA A 47 -12.09 21.55 6.71
CA ALA A 47 -12.10 22.99 6.48
C ALA A 47 -12.01 23.35 4.99
N SER A 48 -11.09 22.68 4.29
CA SER A 48 -10.88 22.89 2.84
C SER A 48 -12.07 22.42 2.01
N ALA A 49 -12.77 21.37 2.44
CA ALA A 49 -13.98 20.91 1.76
C ALA A 49 -15.13 21.93 1.86
N VAL A 50 -15.22 22.64 2.99
CA VAL A 50 -16.23 23.70 3.18
C VAL A 50 -15.91 24.95 2.35
N THR A 51 -14.64 25.35 2.31
CA THR A 51 -14.23 26.60 1.65
C THR A 51 -13.90 26.46 0.17
N GLY A 52 -13.65 25.23 -0.30
CA GLY A 52 -13.22 24.95 -1.69
C GLY A 52 -11.76 25.26 -1.99
N VAL A 53 -10.98 25.68 -0.98
CA VAL A 53 -9.54 25.95 -1.08
C VAL A 53 -8.81 25.37 0.12
N VAL A 54 -7.49 25.20 0.03
CA VAL A 54 -6.70 24.75 1.18
C VAL A 54 -6.80 25.78 2.30
N THR A 55 -7.40 25.39 3.40
CA THR A 55 -7.78 26.29 4.50
C THR A 55 -7.22 25.80 5.84
N ASP A 56 -6.65 26.72 6.58
CA ASP A 56 -6.29 26.49 7.98
C ASP A 56 -7.58 26.41 8.82
N PRO A 57 -7.90 25.26 9.47
CA PRO A 57 -9.13 25.12 10.25
C PRO A 57 -9.26 26.15 11.38
N ARG A 58 -8.14 26.68 11.89
CA ARG A 58 -8.13 27.71 12.94
C ARG A 58 -8.62 29.08 12.47
N THR A 59 -8.70 29.28 11.15
CA THR A 59 -9.22 30.53 10.56
C THR A 59 -10.73 30.49 10.32
N LEU A 60 -11.34 29.32 10.42
CA LEU A 60 -12.80 29.21 10.45
C LEU A 60 -13.33 29.85 11.73
N SER A 61 -14.60 30.28 11.69
CA SER A 61 -15.23 30.99 12.80
C SER A 61 -14.87 30.42 14.16
N PRO A 62 -14.51 31.25 15.15
CA PRO A 62 -14.24 30.79 16.52
C PRO A 62 -15.46 30.14 17.20
N GLU A 63 -16.64 30.22 16.58
CA GLU A 63 -17.87 29.57 17.04
C GLU A 63 -17.93 28.06 16.67
N ILE A 64 -17.04 27.60 15.80
CA ILE A 64 -16.95 26.17 15.46
C ILE A 64 -16.06 25.49 16.51
N ASP A 65 -16.70 24.75 17.41
CA ASP A 65 -15.98 23.88 18.32
C ASP A 65 -15.37 22.71 17.52
N LEU A 66 -14.05 22.67 17.46
CA LEU A 66 -13.29 21.59 16.79
C LEU A 66 -13.01 20.40 17.74
N ALA A 67 -13.43 20.50 18.99
CA ALA A 67 -13.31 19.38 19.92
C ALA A 67 -14.30 18.28 19.52
N VAL A 68 -13.79 17.07 19.35
CA VAL A 68 -14.60 15.89 19.07
C VAL A 68 -14.70 15.08 20.37
N GLU A 69 -15.89 15.05 20.97
CA GLU A 69 -16.17 14.13 22.06
C GLU A 69 -16.28 12.70 21.49
N LEU A 70 -15.38 11.83 21.92
CA LEU A 70 -15.45 10.42 21.54
C LEU A 70 -16.54 9.74 22.39
N PRO A 71 -17.40 8.91 21.79
CA PRO A 71 -18.37 8.14 22.54
C PRO A 71 -17.66 7.08 23.41
N ASP A 72 -18.19 6.82 24.60
CA ASP A 72 -17.69 5.76 25.48
C ASP A 72 -17.76 4.38 24.84
N VAL A 73 -18.72 4.16 23.94
CA VAL A 73 -18.90 2.92 23.20
C VAL A 73 -19.16 3.24 21.74
N PHE A 74 -18.33 2.66 20.85
CA PHE A 74 -18.56 2.75 19.41
C PHE A 74 -19.62 1.72 19.00
N PRO A 75 -20.67 2.09 18.25
CA PRO A 75 -21.62 1.13 17.73
C PRO A 75 -20.91 0.16 16.77
N ALA A 76 -21.10 -1.13 16.97
CA ALA A 76 -20.65 -2.18 16.07
C ALA A 76 -21.86 -2.70 15.28
N ASP A 77 -21.72 -2.79 13.97
CA ASP A 77 -22.68 -3.41 13.07
C ASP A 77 -22.02 -4.61 12.40
N ASP A 78 -22.36 -5.80 12.86
CA ASP A 78 -21.85 -7.06 12.34
C ASP A 78 -22.70 -7.65 11.22
N SER A 79 -23.71 -6.93 10.73
CA SER A 79 -24.65 -7.42 9.71
C SER A 79 -23.98 -7.83 8.40
N MET A 80 -22.81 -7.27 8.10
CA MET A 80 -22.01 -7.60 6.92
C MET A 80 -20.92 -8.66 7.18
N VAL A 81 -20.80 -9.15 8.40
CA VAL A 81 -19.84 -10.20 8.75
C VAL A 81 -20.42 -11.55 8.36
N ILE A 82 -19.79 -12.20 7.40
CA ILE A 82 -20.14 -13.57 6.98
C ILE A 82 -19.32 -14.52 7.85
N PRO A 83 -19.95 -15.35 8.69
CA PRO A 83 -19.23 -16.32 9.51
C PRO A 83 -18.59 -17.39 8.63
N PRO A 84 -17.56 -18.11 9.12
CA PRO A 84 -17.03 -19.28 8.46
C PRO A 84 -18.11 -20.31 8.15
N ALA A 85 -17.98 -21.03 7.02
CA ALA A 85 -18.88 -22.11 6.70
C ALA A 85 -18.80 -23.23 7.75
N GLU A 86 -19.94 -23.85 8.09
CA GLU A 86 -20.00 -24.99 9.02
C GLU A 86 -19.19 -26.18 8.47
N ASP A 87 -19.26 -26.41 7.17
CA ASP A 87 -18.40 -27.40 6.48
C ASP A 87 -17.44 -26.69 5.51
N PRO A 88 -16.17 -26.47 5.90
CA PRO A 88 -15.18 -25.84 5.06
C PRO A 88 -14.87 -26.62 3.76
N SER A 89 -15.12 -27.93 3.74
CA SER A 89 -14.85 -28.77 2.57
C SER A 89 -15.85 -28.55 1.42
N ALA A 90 -17.02 -28.02 1.75
CA ALA A 90 -18.05 -27.66 0.77
C ALA A 90 -17.82 -26.30 0.12
N VAL A 91 -16.82 -25.52 0.58
CA VAL A 91 -16.54 -24.17 0.06
C VAL A 91 -15.72 -24.24 -1.21
N GLU A 92 -16.30 -23.79 -2.32
CA GLU A 92 -15.58 -23.60 -3.57
C GLU A 92 -14.79 -22.27 -3.54
N ILE A 93 -13.48 -22.35 -3.78
CA ILE A 93 -12.61 -21.18 -3.85
C ILE A 93 -12.60 -20.64 -5.28
N VAL A 94 -13.36 -19.57 -5.53
CA VAL A 94 -13.38 -18.87 -6.81
C VAL A 94 -12.32 -17.76 -6.79
N ARG A 95 -11.36 -17.85 -7.73
CA ARG A 95 -10.29 -16.84 -7.87
C ARG A 95 -10.52 -15.98 -9.10
N GLY A 96 -10.33 -14.67 -8.93
CA GLY A 96 -10.33 -13.74 -10.04
C GLY A 96 -9.12 -13.96 -10.99
N PRO A 97 -9.12 -13.37 -12.18
CA PRO A 97 -8.12 -13.63 -13.23
C PRO A 97 -6.69 -13.22 -12.83
N ASN A 98 -6.55 -12.24 -11.95
CA ASN A 98 -5.26 -11.72 -11.48
C ASN A 98 -4.74 -12.45 -10.24
N ILE A 99 -5.49 -13.40 -9.70
CA ILE A 99 -5.08 -14.16 -8.51
C ILE A 99 -4.48 -15.48 -8.98
N LYS A 100 -3.24 -15.74 -8.57
CA LYS A 100 -2.54 -16.99 -8.84
C LYS A 100 -2.34 -17.78 -7.55
N PRO A 101 -2.20 -19.10 -7.63
CA PRO A 101 -1.84 -19.91 -6.46
C PRO A 101 -0.61 -19.33 -5.78
N PHE A 102 -0.64 -19.25 -4.44
CA PHE A 102 0.49 -18.79 -3.67
C PHE A 102 1.63 -19.82 -3.78
N PRO A 103 2.88 -19.38 -4.10
CA PRO A 103 4.01 -20.30 -4.14
C PRO A 103 4.31 -20.82 -2.73
N ILE A 104 4.44 -22.13 -2.61
CA ILE A 104 4.77 -22.80 -1.35
C ILE A 104 6.26 -23.06 -1.33
N ASN A 105 6.96 -22.42 -0.42
CA ASN A 105 8.39 -22.65 -0.20
C ASN A 105 8.60 -23.86 0.71
N LYS A 106 9.77 -24.49 0.55
CA LYS A 106 10.23 -25.50 1.51
C LYS A 106 10.67 -24.84 2.81
N ALA A 107 10.58 -25.58 3.91
CA ALA A 107 11.18 -25.14 5.15
C ALA A 107 12.70 -24.96 4.97
N MET A 108 13.24 -23.93 5.63
CA MET A 108 14.68 -23.70 5.63
C MET A 108 15.37 -24.80 6.45
N GLU A 109 16.28 -25.52 5.83
CA GLU A 109 17.05 -26.60 6.47
C GLU A 109 18.52 -26.16 6.54
N GLY A 110 19.00 -25.90 7.77
CA GLY A 110 20.40 -25.56 8.03
C GLY A 110 20.82 -24.17 7.56
N ASP A 111 22.09 -24.04 7.18
CA ASP A 111 22.69 -22.80 6.74
C ASP A 111 22.29 -22.44 5.30
N VAL A 112 22.22 -21.14 5.01
CA VAL A 112 21.94 -20.63 3.66
C VAL A 112 23.25 -20.15 3.04
N GLU A 113 23.65 -20.77 1.95
CA GLU A 113 24.80 -20.38 1.15
C GLU A 113 24.36 -19.85 -0.20
N GLY A 114 24.98 -18.77 -0.69
CA GLY A 114 24.66 -18.20 -1.98
C GLY A 114 25.48 -16.96 -2.31
N GLY A 115 25.49 -16.58 -3.59
CA GLY A 115 26.08 -15.33 -4.04
C GLY A 115 25.28 -14.11 -3.57
N VAL A 116 25.97 -13.00 -3.30
CA VAL A 116 25.31 -11.72 -3.05
C VAL A 116 24.80 -11.16 -4.38
N LEU A 117 23.48 -11.07 -4.52
CA LEU A 117 22.82 -10.57 -5.73
C LEU A 117 22.66 -9.06 -5.74
N LEU A 118 22.47 -8.46 -4.57
CA LEU A 118 22.31 -7.03 -4.43
C LEU A 118 22.79 -6.58 -3.04
N LYS A 119 23.60 -5.53 -3.03
CA LYS A 119 23.97 -4.79 -1.82
C LYS A 119 23.31 -3.42 -1.87
N MET A 120 22.56 -3.11 -0.83
CA MET A 120 21.76 -1.89 -0.71
C MET A 120 22.25 -1.01 0.42
N GLU A 121 21.88 0.25 0.35
CA GLU A 121 22.13 1.24 1.39
C GLU A 121 21.13 1.14 2.54
N ASP A 122 21.22 2.10 3.49
CA ASP A 122 20.26 2.27 4.57
C ASP A 122 18.88 2.73 4.06
N ASN A 123 17.84 2.56 4.89
CA ASN A 123 16.50 3.09 4.66
C ASN A 123 15.80 2.57 3.39
N ILE A 124 15.97 1.31 3.09
CA ILE A 124 15.20 0.63 2.04
C ILE A 124 13.77 0.42 2.54
N THR A 125 12.84 1.15 1.97
CA THR A 125 11.42 1.10 2.35
C THR A 125 10.70 -0.10 1.73
N THR A 126 9.51 -0.42 2.22
CA THR A 126 8.66 -1.44 1.63
C THR A 126 8.31 -1.14 0.16
N ASP A 127 8.22 0.14 -0.23
CA ASP A 127 7.97 0.52 -1.63
C ASP A 127 9.21 0.37 -2.53
N HIS A 128 10.42 0.40 -1.96
CA HIS A 128 11.64 0.00 -2.67
C HIS A 128 11.67 -1.52 -2.90
N ILE A 129 11.24 -2.30 -1.91
CA ILE A 129 11.22 -3.77 -2.00
C ILE A 129 10.18 -4.23 -3.00
N MET A 130 8.96 -3.71 -2.89
CA MET A 130 7.85 -4.03 -3.78
C MET A 130 7.05 -2.76 -4.09
N PRO A 131 7.20 -2.19 -5.28
CA PRO A 131 6.47 -0.98 -5.66
C PRO A 131 4.96 -1.19 -5.54
N SER A 132 4.29 -0.25 -4.87
CA SER A 132 2.88 -0.36 -4.49
C SER A 132 2.04 0.74 -5.16
N ASN A 133 2.26 0.94 -6.46
CA ASN A 133 1.53 1.91 -7.26
C ASN A 133 0.23 1.33 -7.84
N ALA A 134 -0.61 2.19 -8.40
CA ALA A 134 -1.91 1.81 -8.97
C ALA A 134 -1.83 0.75 -10.08
N ARG A 135 -0.72 0.70 -10.82
CA ARG A 135 -0.50 -0.29 -11.89
C ARG A 135 -0.34 -1.70 -11.33
N LEU A 136 0.36 -1.84 -10.20
CA LEU A 136 0.70 -3.15 -9.63
C LEU A 136 -0.33 -3.67 -8.62
N LEU A 137 -1.12 -2.78 -8.02
CA LEU A 137 -2.10 -3.13 -7.01
C LEU A 137 -3.14 -4.18 -7.42
N PRO A 138 -3.67 -4.20 -8.65
CA PRO A 138 -4.59 -5.25 -9.09
C PRO A 138 -3.96 -6.65 -9.06
N TYR A 139 -2.64 -6.74 -9.06
CA TYR A 139 -1.88 -7.99 -9.12
C TYR A 139 -1.28 -8.41 -7.77
N ARG A 140 -1.65 -7.76 -6.66
CA ARG A 140 -1.07 -8.01 -5.32
C ARG A 140 -1.11 -9.46 -4.84
N SER A 141 -1.99 -10.29 -5.41
CA SER A 141 -2.08 -11.73 -5.14
C SER A 141 -1.47 -12.58 -6.26
N ASN A 142 -0.78 -11.97 -7.21
CA ASN A 142 -0.08 -12.65 -8.29
C ASN A 142 1.44 -12.53 -8.08
N ILE A 143 1.97 -13.36 -7.17
CA ILE A 143 3.39 -13.33 -6.79
C ILE A 143 4.32 -13.54 -7.99
N PRO A 144 4.06 -14.47 -8.93
CA PRO A 144 4.90 -14.62 -10.11
C PRO A 144 5.01 -13.33 -10.95
N TYR A 145 3.91 -12.62 -11.14
CA TYR A 145 3.91 -11.34 -11.85
C TYR A 145 4.63 -10.24 -11.08
N LEU A 146 4.35 -10.13 -9.78
CA LEU A 146 4.98 -9.11 -8.93
C LEU A 146 6.49 -9.32 -8.78
N SER A 147 6.98 -10.56 -8.88
CA SER A 147 8.40 -10.85 -8.78
C SER A 147 9.26 -10.11 -9.82
N ASP A 148 8.67 -9.73 -10.98
CA ASP A 148 9.33 -8.95 -12.02
C ASP A 148 9.58 -7.49 -11.62
N TYR A 149 8.98 -7.04 -10.52
CA TYR A 149 9.07 -5.66 -10.05
C TYR A 149 9.79 -5.54 -8.69
N CYS A 150 10.18 -6.67 -8.09
CA CYS A 150 10.87 -6.68 -6.80
C CYS A 150 12.19 -5.89 -6.90
N LEU A 151 12.39 -4.94 -5.98
CA LEU A 151 13.58 -4.09 -5.89
C LEU A 151 13.92 -3.25 -7.14
N THR A 152 13.02 -3.16 -8.12
CA THR A 152 13.25 -2.35 -9.33
C THR A 152 13.47 -0.86 -9.07
N PRO A 153 12.95 -0.23 -8.00
CA PRO A 153 13.32 1.14 -7.67
C PRO A 153 14.77 1.32 -7.21
N VAL A 154 15.39 0.25 -6.74
CA VAL A 154 16.81 0.24 -6.30
C VAL A 154 17.71 -0.19 -7.45
N ASP A 155 17.32 -1.26 -8.13
CA ASP A 155 18.05 -1.84 -9.27
C ASP A 155 17.06 -2.46 -10.27
N PRO A 156 16.81 -1.80 -11.40
CA PRO A 156 15.85 -2.28 -12.40
C PRO A 156 16.16 -3.66 -12.98
N GLU A 157 17.45 -4.07 -12.97
CA GLU A 157 17.88 -5.36 -13.50
C GLU A 157 17.85 -6.49 -12.47
N PHE A 158 17.61 -6.17 -11.20
CA PHE A 158 17.64 -7.16 -10.13
C PHE A 158 16.71 -8.36 -10.37
N PRO A 159 15.44 -8.20 -10.79
CA PRO A 159 14.54 -9.35 -10.99
C PRO A 159 15.07 -10.34 -12.04
N ALA A 160 15.60 -9.84 -13.13
CA ALA A 160 16.19 -10.68 -14.19
C ALA A 160 17.43 -11.42 -13.70
N ARG A 161 18.30 -10.71 -12.97
CA ARG A 161 19.52 -11.29 -12.39
C ARG A 161 19.19 -12.37 -11.35
N ALA A 162 18.22 -12.13 -10.48
CA ALA A 162 17.78 -13.09 -9.48
C ALA A 162 17.22 -14.38 -10.12
N LYS A 163 16.43 -14.25 -11.18
CA LYS A 163 15.90 -15.40 -11.93
C LYS A 163 17.00 -16.19 -12.62
N THR A 164 17.94 -15.52 -13.27
CA THR A 164 19.06 -16.17 -13.96
C THR A 164 19.95 -16.97 -13.00
N ASN A 165 20.16 -16.43 -11.78
CA ASN A 165 21.00 -17.11 -10.78
C ASN A 165 20.21 -18.13 -9.93
N GLY A 166 18.90 -18.23 -10.09
CA GLY A 166 18.07 -19.14 -9.30
C GLY A 166 17.93 -18.77 -7.81
N GLY A 167 18.19 -17.50 -7.46
CA GLY A 167 18.18 -16.98 -6.12
C GLY A 167 19.55 -16.53 -5.63
N GLY A 168 19.64 -16.10 -4.36
CA GLY A 168 20.88 -15.59 -3.74
C GLY A 168 20.59 -14.76 -2.50
N ILE A 169 21.60 -14.05 -2.03
CA ILE A 169 21.57 -13.26 -0.79
C ILE A 169 21.44 -11.77 -1.11
N LEU A 170 20.58 -11.10 -0.37
CA LEU A 170 20.46 -9.65 -0.33
C LEU A 170 21.15 -9.11 0.91
N VAL A 171 21.93 -8.04 0.77
CA VAL A 171 22.56 -7.35 1.87
C VAL A 171 22.03 -5.92 1.87
N ALA A 172 21.51 -5.47 2.99
CA ALA A 172 21.01 -4.12 3.18
C ALA A 172 21.61 -3.50 4.44
N GLY A 173 21.58 -2.17 4.48
CA GLY A 173 21.96 -1.40 5.65
C GLY A 173 20.86 -1.33 6.72
N ALA A 174 20.89 -0.30 7.55
CA ALA A 174 19.92 -0.08 8.61
C ALA A 174 18.52 0.27 8.06
N ASN A 175 17.46 0.00 8.87
CA ASN A 175 16.07 0.35 8.55
C ASN A 175 15.53 -0.29 7.26
N TYR A 176 15.84 -1.55 7.03
CA TYR A 176 15.29 -2.30 5.89
C TYR A 176 13.82 -2.66 6.12
N GLY A 177 12.96 -2.28 5.17
CA GLY A 177 11.54 -2.66 5.16
C GLY A 177 10.63 -1.75 6.01
N GLN A 178 11.04 -0.55 6.29
CA GLN A 178 10.21 0.45 6.98
C GLN A 178 9.30 1.23 6.04
#